data_c4ad525c461c3fbf05beef28aebfb2d6
#
_entry.id   c4ad525c461c3fbf05beef28aebfb2d6
#
_cell.length_a   1.000
_cell.length_b   1.000
_cell.length_c   1.000
_cell.angle_alpha   90.00
_cell.angle_beta   90.00
_cell.angle_gamma   90.00
#
_symmetry.space_group_name_H-M   'P 1'
#
loop_
_entity.id
_entity.type
_entity.pdbx_description
1 polymer ?
#
loop_
_entity_poly.entity_id
_entity_poly.type
_entity_poly.pdbx_seq_one_letter_code
_entity_poly.pdbx_strand_id
1 'polypeptide(L)'
;DYKAASAAWETYRTASDEILKLSREGKQQEASKLMTGEVYEEYKAFAEKLTTLRDKFQVELDRAKTMANVCTIIIFVVIVAAGLAIAVVTTLIGKIITNSITEPVEQIEAAVASLRKGELSNVEMLTYESEDELGDTIRNLKEAMGILADYVSEISVEVKAIAQGDLTRNGDDITDFLGDFSELKTSLLYILKRFNSTPVSY
;
A
#
# COMPACT_ATOMS: atom_id res chain seq x y z
N ASP A 1 -22.05 -4.67 51.54
CA ASP A 1 -22.17 -6.12 51.61
C ASP A 1 -21.03 -6.78 52.43
N TYR A 2 -19.77 -6.42 52.25
CA TYR A 2 -18.65 -6.86 53.05
C TYR A 2 -18.86 -6.53 54.56
N LYS A 3 -19.28 -5.31 54.90
CA LYS A 3 -19.58 -4.89 56.28
C LYS A 3 -20.69 -5.74 56.89
N ALA A 4 -21.72 -6.10 56.11
CA ALA A 4 -22.81 -6.95 56.61
C ALA A 4 -22.33 -8.40 56.88
N ALA A 5 -21.51 -8.95 56.01
CA ALA A 5 -20.91 -10.28 56.23
C ALA A 5 -19.92 -10.28 57.44
N SER A 6 -19.12 -9.23 57.57
CA SER A 6 -18.22 -9.05 58.73
C SER A 6 -18.99 -8.89 60.05
N ALA A 7 -20.09 -8.14 60.07
CA ALA A 7 -20.94 -8.02 61.27
C ALA A 7 -21.59 -9.35 61.62
N ALA A 8 -22.14 -10.09 60.67
CA ALA A 8 -22.69 -11.42 60.90
C ALA A 8 -21.66 -12.43 61.43
N TRP A 9 -20.42 -12.35 60.94
CA TRP A 9 -19.29 -13.16 61.47
C TRP A 9 -18.99 -12.85 62.94
N GLU A 10 -18.93 -11.57 63.31
CA GLU A 10 -18.69 -11.18 64.71
C GLU A 10 -19.83 -11.64 65.65
N THR A 11 -21.07 -11.59 65.18
CA THR A 11 -22.23 -12.13 65.97
C THR A 11 -22.09 -13.61 66.15
N TYR A 12 -21.83 -14.37 65.07
CA TYR A 12 -21.63 -15.82 65.16
C TYR A 12 -20.43 -16.19 66.05
N ARG A 13 -19.32 -15.47 65.94
CA ARG A 13 -18.11 -15.68 66.76
C ARG A 13 -18.41 -15.49 68.23
N THR A 14 -19.09 -14.42 68.58
CA THR A 14 -19.47 -14.12 69.99
C THR A 14 -20.36 -15.21 70.55
N ALA A 15 -21.37 -15.66 69.83
CA ALA A 15 -22.25 -16.77 70.25
C ALA A 15 -21.48 -18.09 70.34
N SER A 16 -20.52 -18.36 69.46
CA SER A 16 -19.65 -19.54 69.52
C SER A 16 -18.73 -19.55 70.77
N ASP A 17 -18.20 -18.38 71.14
CA ASP A 17 -17.34 -18.20 72.30
C ASP A 17 -18.14 -18.53 73.61
N GLU A 18 -19.42 -18.19 73.63
CA GLU A 18 -20.28 -18.54 74.77
C GLU A 18 -20.49 -20.04 74.93
N ILE A 19 -20.67 -20.79 73.82
CA ILE A 19 -20.69 -22.25 73.83
C ILE A 19 -19.41 -22.85 74.50
N LEU A 20 -18.25 -22.32 74.05
CA LEU A 20 -16.97 -22.76 74.60
C LEU A 20 -16.83 -22.50 76.10
N LYS A 21 -17.33 -21.36 76.51
CA LYS A 21 -17.39 -20.99 77.96
C LYS A 21 -18.26 -21.96 78.75
N LEU A 22 -19.51 -22.22 78.35
CA LEU A 22 -20.46 -23.11 78.95
C LEU A 22 -19.88 -24.56 79.02
N SER A 23 -19.28 -25.00 77.98
CA SER A 23 -18.62 -26.32 77.90
C SER A 23 -17.50 -26.43 78.90
N ARG A 24 -16.65 -25.40 79.06
CA ARG A 24 -15.59 -25.37 80.08
C ARG A 24 -16.10 -25.34 81.52
N GLU A 25 -17.26 -24.78 81.79
CA GLU A 25 -17.94 -24.73 83.01
C GLU A 25 -18.64 -26.10 83.36
N GLY A 26 -18.63 -27.07 82.48
CA GLY A 26 -19.27 -28.37 82.66
C GLY A 26 -20.77 -28.40 82.39
N LYS A 27 -21.34 -27.27 81.81
CA LYS A 27 -22.75 -27.13 81.51
C LYS A 27 -23.11 -27.67 80.11
N GLN A 28 -22.85 -28.96 79.91
CA GLN A 28 -22.98 -29.59 78.59
C GLN A 28 -24.33 -29.50 77.93
N GLN A 29 -25.42 -29.59 78.72
CA GLN A 29 -26.79 -29.51 78.21
C GLN A 29 -27.15 -28.09 77.69
N GLU A 30 -26.70 -27.03 78.38
CA GLU A 30 -26.89 -25.66 78.00
C GLU A 30 -26.06 -25.34 76.75
N ALA A 31 -24.80 -25.74 76.68
CA ALA A 31 -23.94 -25.59 75.53
C ALA A 31 -24.56 -26.25 74.29
N SER A 32 -25.08 -27.50 74.43
CA SER A 32 -25.73 -28.21 73.30
C SER A 32 -26.96 -27.52 72.79
N LYS A 33 -27.79 -27.04 73.73
CA LYS A 33 -29.04 -26.28 73.35
C LYS A 33 -28.73 -24.97 72.64
N LEU A 34 -27.70 -24.25 73.11
CA LEU A 34 -27.25 -23.04 72.47
C LEU A 34 -26.69 -23.30 71.07
N MET A 35 -25.86 -24.34 70.90
CA MET A 35 -25.27 -24.80 69.68
C MET A 35 -26.30 -25.18 68.62
N THR A 36 -27.35 -25.88 68.97
CA THR A 36 -28.42 -26.31 68.02
C THR A 36 -29.53 -25.28 67.80
N GLY A 37 -29.57 -24.28 68.63
CA GLY A 37 -30.56 -23.18 68.54
C GLY A 37 -29.98 -21.89 67.94
N GLU A 38 -29.66 -20.97 68.86
CA GLU A 38 -29.27 -19.61 68.49
C GLU A 38 -28.00 -19.52 67.62
N VAL A 39 -26.96 -20.25 68.02
CA VAL A 39 -25.69 -20.20 67.26
C VAL A 39 -25.84 -20.81 65.87
N TYR A 40 -26.69 -21.81 65.69
CA TYR A 40 -26.98 -22.38 64.38
C TYR A 40 -27.70 -21.38 63.46
N GLU A 41 -28.65 -20.57 63.97
CA GLU A 41 -29.32 -19.54 63.20
C GLU A 41 -28.36 -18.40 62.83
N GLU A 42 -27.46 -17.98 63.75
CA GLU A 42 -26.41 -17.01 63.45
C GLU A 42 -25.43 -17.54 62.39
N TYR A 43 -25.04 -18.83 62.43
CA TYR A 43 -24.25 -19.47 61.38
C TYR A 43 -24.96 -19.42 60.03
N LYS A 44 -26.25 -19.72 59.93
CA LYS A 44 -27.03 -19.63 58.71
C LYS A 44 -27.07 -18.22 58.18
N ALA A 45 -27.30 -17.22 59.01
CA ALA A 45 -27.33 -15.82 58.63
C ALA A 45 -25.98 -15.36 58.04
N PHE A 46 -24.88 -15.78 58.69
CA PHE A 46 -23.51 -15.55 58.17
C PHE A 46 -23.27 -16.24 56.81
N ALA A 47 -23.62 -17.52 56.70
CA ALA A 47 -23.47 -18.28 55.46
C ALA A 47 -24.28 -17.71 54.31
N GLU A 48 -25.47 -17.21 54.54
CA GLU A 48 -26.29 -16.53 53.56
C GLU A 48 -25.64 -15.21 53.07
N LYS A 49 -25.10 -14.41 54.03
CA LYS A 49 -24.38 -13.18 53.67
C LYS A 49 -23.11 -13.45 52.86
N LEU A 50 -22.35 -14.52 53.20
CA LEU A 50 -21.21 -14.93 52.39
C LEU A 50 -21.62 -15.37 50.99
N THR A 51 -22.67 -16.16 50.87
CA THR A 51 -23.18 -16.63 49.59
C THR A 51 -23.61 -15.43 48.73
N THR A 52 -24.37 -14.49 49.30
CA THR A 52 -24.76 -13.26 48.60
C THR A 52 -23.55 -12.44 48.14
N LEU A 53 -22.53 -12.31 48.98
CA LEU A 53 -21.30 -11.61 48.64
C LEU A 53 -20.55 -12.31 47.51
N ARG A 54 -20.37 -13.62 47.54
CA ARG A 54 -19.78 -14.43 46.51
C ARG A 54 -20.49 -14.26 45.18
N ASP A 55 -21.84 -14.36 45.17
CA ASP A 55 -22.61 -14.29 43.93
C ASP A 55 -22.52 -12.91 43.28
N LYS A 56 -22.46 -11.83 44.05
CA LYS A 56 -22.20 -10.51 43.56
C LYS A 56 -20.84 -10.37 42.91
N PHE A 57 -19.79 -10.87 43.58
CA PHE A 57 -18.44 -10.84 43.00
C PHE A 57 -18.33 -11.69 41.73
N GLN A 58 -19.05 -12.81 41.64
CA GLN A 58 -19.06 -13.61 40.41
C GLN A 58 -19.73 -12.84 39.26
N VAL A 59 -20.86 -12.18 39.51
CA VAL A 59 -21.52 -11.35 38.47
C VAL A 59 -20.62 -10.22 37.98
N GLU A 60 -19.93 -9.52 38.89
CA GLU A 60 -19.00 -8.45 38.51
C GLU A 60 -17.80 -8.98 37.72
N LEU A 61 -17.24 -10.13 38.13
CA LEU A 61 -16.15 -10.78 37.41
C LEU A 61 -16.55 -11.22 36.01
N ASP A 62 -17.73 -11.77 35.82
CA ASP A 62 -18.23 -12.19 34.53
C ASP A 62 -18.51 -10.99 33.60
N ARG A 63 -19.01 -9.89 34.16
CA ARG A 63 -19.12 -8.62 33.42
C ARG A 63 -17.76 -8.10 32.98
N ALA A 64 -16.76 -8.11 33.87
CA ALA A 64 -15.41 -7.66 33.54
C ALA A 64 -14.77 -8.53 32.47
N LYS A 65 -14.93 -9.86 32.54
CA LYS A 65 -14.47 -10.81 31.51
C LYS A 65 -15.13 -10.56 30.16
N THR A 66 -16.45 -10.35 30.16
CA THR A 66 -17.19 -10.08 28.93
C THR A 66 -16.71 -8.76 28.29
N MET A 67 -16.55 -7.70 29.07
CA MET A 67 -16.00 -6.43 28.57
C MET A 67 -14.59 -6.60 28.03
N ALA A 68 -13.71 -7.31 28.73
CA ALA A 68 -12.34 -7.58 28.25
C ALA A 68 -12.33 -8.34 26.91
N ASN A 69 -13.18 -9.36 26.77
CA ASN A 69 -13.30 -10.12 25.53
C ASN A 69 -13.81 -9.26 24.38
N VAL A 70 -14.83 -8.44 24.60
CA VAL A 70 -15.36 -7.51 23.59
C VAL A 70 -14.29 -6.50 23.15
N CYS A 71 -13.58 -5.90 24.10
CA CYS A 71 -12.46 -4.99 23.78
C CYS A 71 -11.37 -5.69 22.95
N THR A 72 -11.00 -6.91 23.31
CA THR A 72 -10.01 -7.70 22.57
C THR A 72 -10.45 -7.97 21.13
N ILE A 73 -11.71 -8.36 20.94
CA ILE A 73 -12.26 -8.59 19.59
C ILE A 73 -12.25 -7.29 18.76
N ILE A 74 -12.68 -6.18 19.36
CA ILE A 74 -12.68 -4.88 18.67
C ILE A 74 -11.25 -4.50 18.24
N ILE A 75 -10.26 -4.61 19.13
CA ILE A 75 -8.86 -4.33 18.83
C ILE A 75 -8.37 -5.21 17.67
N PHE A 76 -8.68 -6.49 17.71
CA PHE A 76 -8.28 -7.43 16.66
C PHE A 76 -8.91 -7.05 15.29
N VAL A 77 -10.19 -6.72 15.26
CA VAL A 77 -10.90 -6.27 14.04
C VAL A 77 -10.27 -4.99 13.49
N VAL A 78 -9.95 -4.02 14.36
CA VAL A 78 -9.31 -2.76 13.94
C VAL A 78 -7.92 -3.02 13.33
N ILE A 79 -7.12 -3.88 13.94
CA ILE A 79 -5.79 -4.24 13.42
C ILE A 79 -5.89 -4.89 12.03
N VAL A 80 -6.81 -5.85 11.86
CA VAL A 80 -7.03 -6.52 10.57
C VAL A 80 -7.51 -5.53 9.51
N ALA A 81 -8.47 -4.66 9.86
CA ALA A 81 -8.97 -3.64 8.93
C ALA A 81 -7.87 -2.65 8.51
N ALA A 82 -7.04 -2.21 9.45
CA ALA A 82 -5.90 -1.34 9.16
C ALA A 82 -4.87 -2.03 8.25
N GLY A 83 -4.57 -3.30 8.48
CA GLY A 83 -3.67 -4.10 7.63
C GLY A 83 -4.18 -4.23 6.19
N LEU A 84 -5.47 -4.50 6.02
CA LEU A 84 -6.11 -4.54 4.71
C LEU A 84 -6.07 -3.19 3.99
N ALA A 85 -6.36 -2.10 4.71
CA ALA A 85 -6.30 -0.75 4.15
C ALA A 85 -4.89 -0.40 3.66
N ILE A 86 -3.85 -0.71 4.43
CA ILE A 86 -2.45 -0.51 4.04
C ILE A 86 -2.12 -1.31 2.78
N ALA A 87 -2.51 -2.58 2.70
CA ALA A 87 -2.26 -3.43 1.54
C ALA A 87 -2.91 -2.87 0.26
N VAL A 88 -4.14 -2.36 0.35
CA VAL A 88 -4.84 -1.71 -0.77
C VAL A 88 -4.10 -0.45 -1.21
N VAL A 89 -3.75 0.44 -0.27
CA VAL A 89 -3.03 1.69 -0.57
C VAL A 89 -1.68 1.39 -1.22
N THR A 90 -0.91 0.44 -0.69
CA THR A 90 0.39 0.06 -1.25
C THR A 90 0.26 -0.46 -2.69
N THR A 91 -0.77 -1.26 -2.98
CA THR A 91 -1.02 -1.79 -4.33
C THR A 91 -1.41 -0.69 -5.32
N LEU A 92 -2.23 0.26 -4.87
CA LEU A 92 -2.63 1.41 -5.70
C LEU A 92 -1.43 2.31 -6.02
N ILE A 93 -0.62 2.65 -5.02
CA ILE A 93 0.60 3.46 -5.21
C ILE A 93 1.58 2.72 -6.14
N GLY A 94 1.78 1.41 -5.96
CA GLY A 94 2.62 0.61 -6.84
C GLY A 94 2.18 0.67 -8.30
N LYS A 95 0.88 0.54 -8.58
CA LYS A 95 0.34 0.68 -9.94
C LYS A 95 0.55 2.08 -10.53
N ILE A 96 0.32 3.13 -9.73
CA ILE A 96 0.54 4.50 -10.17
C ILE A 96 2.00 4.71 -10.57
N ILE A 97 2.95 4.29 -9.72
CA ILE A 97 4.39 4.43 -10.00
C ILE A 97 4.77 3.64 -11.26
N THR A 98 4.29 2.40 -11.40
CA THR A 98 4.60 1.57 -12.58
C THR A 98 4.09 2.23 -13.85
N ASN A 99 2.85 2.66 -13.90
CA ASN A 99 2.25 3.22 -15.12
C ASN A 99 2.75 4.64 -15.44
N SER A 100 3.05 5.44 -14.42
CA SER A 100 3.41 6.85 -14.63
C SER A 100 4.92 7.10 -14.71
N ILE A 101 5.75 6.15 -14.28
CA ILE A 101 7.20 6.34 -14.27
C ILE A 101 7.92 5.18 -14.95
N THR A 102 7.69 3.93 -14.52
CA THR A 102 8.47 2.79 -15.00
C THR A 102 8.21 2.54 -16.48
N GLU A 103 6.95 2.47 -16.88
CA GLU A 103 6.56 2.18 -18.27
C GLU A 103 7.08 3.24 -19.26
N PRO A 104 6.89 4.56 -19.05
CA PRO A 104 7.44 5.57 -19.98
C PRO A 104 8.97 5.58 -20.00
N VAL A 105 9.64 5.34 -18.89
CA VAL A 105 11.12 5.26 -18.85
C VAL A 105 11.63 4.05 -19.65
N GLU A 106 10.97 2.90 -19.57
CA GLU A 106 11.31 1.73 -20.39
C GLU A 106 11.09 2.00 -21.87
N GLN A 107 10.05 2.73 -22.25
CA GLN A 107 9.83 3.13 -23.65
C GLN A 107 10.91 4.08 -24.14
N ILE A 108 11.34 5.06 -23.34
CA ILE A 108 12.44 5.96 -23.68
C ILE A 108 13.75 5.16 -23.85
N GLU A 109 14.04 4.24 -22.91
CA GLU A 109 15.26 3.41 -23.00
C GLU A 109 15.27 2.58 -24.30
N ALA A 110 14.15 1.94 -24.63
CA ALA A 110 14.02 1.16 -25.85
C ALA A 110 14.18 2.02 -27.12
N ALA A 111 13.60 3.21 -27.16
CA ALA A 111 13.74 4.13 -28.27
C ALA A 111 15.20 4.63 -28.44
N VAL A 112 15.87 4.98 -27.36
CA VAL A 112 17.30 5.35 -27.38
C VAL A 112 18.16 4.17 -27.82
N ALA A 113 17.83 2.95 -27.41
CA ALA A 113 18.54 1.75 -27.87
C ALA A 113 18.35 1.49 -29.37
N SER A 114 17.15 1.74 -29.92
CA SER A 114 16.88 1.69 -31.37
C SER A 114 17.63 2.80 -32.12
N LEU A 115 17.64 4.02 -31.61
CA LEU A 115 18.40 5.13 -32.17
C LEU A 115 19.90 4.81 -32.25
N ARG A 116 20.46 4.21 -31.21
CA ARG A 116 21.87 3.78 -31.17
C ARG A 116 22.20 2.75 -32.26
N LYS A 117 21.23 1.94 -32.70
CA LYS A 117 21.39 0.98 -33.79
C LYS A 117 21.12 1.57 -35.18
N GLY A 118 20.64 2.82 -35.24
CA GLY A 118 20.18 3.45 -36.48
C GLY A 118 18.76 3.01 -36.91
N GLU A 119 18.01 2.38 -36.02
CA GLU A 119 16.64 1.94 -36.27
C GLU A 119 15.65 3.08 -35.97
N LEU A 120 15.47 4.01 -36.92
CA LEU A 120 14.67 5.23 -36.73
C LEU A 120 13.16 5.00 -36.90
N SER A 121 12.75 3.92 -37.57
CA SER A 121 11.33 3.63 -37.86
C SER A 121 10.55 3.09 -36.67
N ASN A 122 11.20 2.75 -35.55
CA ASN A 122 10.57 2.16 -34.37
C ASN A 122 9.89 3.19 -33.45
N VAL A 123 9.48 4.35 -33.98
CA VAL A 123 8.75 5.40 -33.21
C VAL A 123 7.39 4.97 -32.69
N GLU A 124 6.78 3.94 -33.29
CA GLU A 124 5.48 3.41 -32.87
C GLU A 124 5.50 2.74 -31.50
N MET A 125 6.69 2.38 -30.99
CA MET A 125 6.85 1.84 -29.62
C MET A 125 6.62 2.91 -28.53
N LEU A 126 6.68 4.20 -28.88
CA LEU A 126 6.45 5.32 -27.98
C LEU A 126 4.94 5.60 -27.90
N THR A 127 4.24 4.87 -27.04
CA THR A 127 2.78 4.92 -26.91
C THR A 127 2.30 5.64 -25.65
N TYR A 128 3.20 5.98 -24.73
CA TYR A 128 2.82 6.69 -23.51
C TYR A 128 2.38 8.11 -23.82
N GLU A 129 1.18 8.45 -23.37
CA GLU A 129 0.57 9.77 -23.52
C GLU A 129 0.23 10.34 -22.15
N SER A 130 0.81 11.47 -21.80
CA SER A 130 0.55 12.22 -20.57
C SER A 130 0.81 13.71 -20.81
N GLU A 131 0.23 14.54 -19.94
CA GLU A 131 0.52 16.00 -19.93
C GLU A 131 1.66 16.36 -18.97
N ASP A 132 2.38 15.38 -18.45
CA ASP A 132 3.53 15.56 -17.57
C ASP A 132 4.86 15.66 -18.35
N GLU A 133 5.96 15.83 -17.62
CA GLU A 133 7.31 15.99 -18.17
C GLU A 133 7.77 14.74 -18.93
N LEU A 134 7.30 13.55 -18.56
CA LEU A 134 7.63 12.30 -19.26
C LEU A 134 6.85 12.20 -20.59
N GLY A 135 5.58 12.61 -20.58
CA GLY A 135 4.80 12.71 -21.81
C GLY A 135 5.41 13.71 -22.81
N ASP A 136 5.87 14.88 -22.33
CA ASP A 136 6.59 15.84 -23.15
C ASP A 136 7.90 15.26 -23.70
N THR A 137 8.65 14.55 -22.86
CA THR A 137 9.91 13.91 -23.27
C THR A 137 9.68 12.88 -24.37
N ILE A 138 8.65 12.06 -24.24
CA ILE A 138 8.31 11.03 -25.24
C ILE A 138 7.84 11.68 -26.54
N ARG A 139 7.02 12.72 -26.50
CA ARG A 139 6.59 13.47 -27.70
C ARG A 139 7.80 14.06 -28.45
N ASN A 140 8.68 14.72 -27.70
CA ASN A 140 9.89 15.32 -28.28
C ASN A 140 10.83 14.25 -28.87
N LEU A 141 11.01 13.12 -28.20
CA LEU A 141 11.81 12.00 -28.70
C LEU A 141 11.21 11.39 -29.97
N LYS A 142 9.90 11.20 -29.99
CA LYS A 142 9.15 10.69 -31.15
C LYS A 142 9.30 11.60 -32.34
N GLU A 143 9.15 12.92 -32.14
CA GLU A 143 9.33 13.94 -33.18
C GLU A 143 10.77 13.95 -33.69
N ALA A 144 11.76 13.95 -32.80
CA ALA A 144 13.16 13.95 -33.20
C ALA A 144 13.54 12.70 -34.02
N MET A 145 13.08 11.50 -33.60
CA MET A 145 13.31 10.28 -34.35
C MET A 145 12.64 10.30 -35.72
N GLY A 146 11.42 10.85 -35.80
CA GLY A 146 10.70 11.03 -37.07
C GLY A 146 11.46 11.93 -38.03
N ILE A 147 11.89 13.11 -37.57
CA ILE A 147 12.68 14.06 -38.37
C ILE A 147 13.97 13.40 -38.89
N LEU A 148 14.68 12.67 -38.04
CA LEU A 148 15.89 11.96 -38.45
C LEU A 148 15.60 10.85 -39.47
N ALA A 149 14.50 10.13 -39.32
CA ALA A 149 14.07 9.11 -40.27
C ALA A 149 13.80 9.71 -41.65
N ASP A 150 13.11 10.87 -41.69
CA ASP A 150 12.84 11.60 -42.93
C ASP A 150 14.13 12.07 -43.62
N TYR A 151 15.07 12.66 -42.87
CA TYR A 151 16.36 13.06 -43.41
C TYR A 151 17.15 11.88 -44.02
N VAL A 152 17.22 10.75 -43.29
CA VAL A 152 17.90 9.56 -43.82
C VAL A 152 17.21 8.98 -45.03
N SER A 153 15.87 9.01 -45.07
CA SER A 153 15.08 8.59 -46.24
C SER A 153 15.32 9.44 -47.44
N GLU A 154 15.25 10.78 -47.30
CA GLU A 154 15.48 11.73 -48.40
C GLU A 154 16.92 11.60 -48.95
N ILE A 155 17.93 11.58 -48.08
CA ILE A 155 19.33 11.36 -48.50
C ILE A 155 19.47 10.05 -49.27
N SER A 156 18.87 8.99 -48.78
CA SER A 156 18.94 7.66 -49.43
C SER A 156 18.31 7.67 -50.82
N VAL A 157 17.17 8.38 -50.98
CA VAL A 157 16.47 8.51 -52.26
C VAL A 157 17.36 9.25 -53.27
N GLU A 158 17.93 10.41 -52.87
CA GLU A 158 18.77 11.20 -53.76
C GLU A 158 20.10 10.51 -54.16
N VAL A 159 20.78 9.91 -53.14
CA VAL A 159 22.02 9.18 -53.41
C VAL A 159 21.75 7.97 -54.32
N LYS A 160 20.62 7.28 -54.15
CA LYS A 160 20.22 6.16 -55.01
C LYS A 160 19.94 6.59 -56.46
N ALA A 161 19.26 7.73 -56.63
CA ALA A 161 18.99 8.30 -57.96
C ALA A 161 20.32 8.65 -58.67
N ILE A 162 21.27 9.29 -57.99
CA ILE A 162 22.62 9.57 -58.53
C ILE A 162 23.31 8.26 -58.94
N ALA A 163 23.29 7.23 -58.09
CA ALA A 163 23.91 5.96 -58.37
C ALA A 163 23.30 5.22 -59.60
N GLN A 164 22.02 5.50 -59.91
CA GLN A 164 21.33 4.95 -61.06
C GLN A 164 21.52 5.78 -62.34
N GLY A 165 22.24 6.91 -62.24
CA GLY A 165 22.47 7.81 -63.38
C GLY A 165 21.28 8.75 -63.68
N ASP A 166 20.31 8.85 -62.77
CA ASP A 166 19.24 9.83 -62.88
C ASP A 166 19.74 11.19 -62.39
N LEU A 167 20.17 12.01 -63.32
CA LEU A 167 20.70 13.36 -63.08
C LEU A 167 19.67 14.43 -63.35
N THR A 168 18.40 14.08 -63.50
CA THR A 168 17.31 15.06 -63.74
C THR A 168 16.84 15.72 -62.46
N ARG A 169 17.13 15.16 -61.32
CA ARG A 169 16.74 15.68 -60.02
C ARG A 169 17.60 16.86 -59.61
N ASN A 170 16.97 17.94 -59.25
CA ASN A 170 17.64 19.18 -58.87
C ASN A 170 17.65 19.43 -57.33
N GLY A 171 17.01 18.55 -56.55
CA GLY A 171 16.91 18.63 -55.10
C GLY A 171 15.91 19.68 -54.58
N ASP A 172 15.04 20.24 -55.47
CA ASP A 172 14.03 21.20 -55.02
C ASP A 172 12.98 20.60 -54.13
N ASP A 173 12.81 19.26 -54.17
CA ASP A 173 11.85 18.49 -53.33
C ASP A 173 12.43 18.09 -51.99
N ILE A 174 13.72 18.38 -51.70
CA ILE A 174 14.35 18.01 -50.40
C ILE A 174 13.88 18.98 -49.34
N THR A 175 13.29 18.46 -48.23
CA THR A 175 12.85 19.29 -47.12
C THR A 175 13.99 20.07 -46.46
N ASP A 176 13.68 21.07 -45.65
CA ASP A 176 14.71 21.82 -44.95
C ASP A 176 15.26 21.04 -43.77
N PHE A 177 16.55 20.71 -43.82
CA PHE A 177 17.22 20.06 -42.69
C PHE A 177 17.59 21.11 -41.64
N LEU A 178 17.25 20.82 -40.38
CA LEU A 178 17.44 21.75 -39.26
C LEU A 178 18.82 21.60 -38.61
N GLY A 179 19.31 22.69 -38.02
CA GLY A 179 20.55 22.71 -37.25
C GLY A 179 21.77 22.26 -38.05
N ASP A 180 22.59 21.40 -37.46
CA ASP A 180 23.82 20.90 -38.06
C ASP A 180 23.59 20.05 -39.33
N PHE A 181 22.39 19.51 -39.52
CA PHE A 181 22.03 18.79 -40.74
C PHE A 181 21.86 19.69 -41.98
N SER A 182 21.75 21.00 -41.81
CA SER A 182 21.63 21.94 -42.89
C SER A 182 22.86 21.93 -43.86
N GLU A 183 24.06 21.67 -43.28
CA GLU A 183 25.28 21.53 -44.07
C GLU A 183 25.25 20.27 -44.96
N LEU A 184 24.63 19.18 -44.45
CA LEU A 184 24.47 17.96 -45.21
C LEU A 184 23.54 18.16 -46.41
N LYS A 185 22.43 18.88 -46.25
CA LYS A 185 21.54 19.30 -47.35
C LYS A 185 22.31 20.13 -48.37
N THR A 186 23.07 21.14 -47.95
CA THR A 186 23.86 22.00 -48.81
C THR A 186 24.86 21.19 -49.61
N SER A 187 25.54 20.25 -49.01
CA SER A 187 26.51 19.36 -49.68
C SER A 187 25.82 18.46 -50.71
N LEU A 188 24.66 17.90 -50.37
CA LEU A 188 23.86 17.07 -51.26
C LEU A 188 23.40 17.86 -52.50
N LEU A 189 22.87 19.06 -52.29
CA LEU A 189 22.47 19.98 -53.38
C LEU A 189 23.67 20.38 -54.29
N TYR A 190 24.84 20.61 -53.71
CA TYR A 190 26.07 20.87 -54.48
C TYR A 190 26.43 19.69 -55.37
N ILE A 191 26.38 18.47 -54.88
CA ILE A 191 26.63 17.24 -55.63
C ILE A 191 25.63 17.14 -56.79
N LEU A 192 24.32 17.27 -56.53
CA LEU A 192 23.28 17.22 -57.57
C LEU A 192 23.49 18.27 -58.66
N LYS A 193 23.76 19.54 -58.32
CA LYS A 193 24.05 20.61 -59.27
C LYS A 193 25.30 20.33 -60.09
N ARG A 194 26.38 19.76 -59.49
CA ARG A 194 27.61 19.45 -60.18
C ARG A 194 27.44 18.36 -61.24
N PHE A 195 26.66 17.34 -60.94
CA PHE A 195 26.36 16.27 -61.90
C PHE A 195 25.45 16.73 -63.00
N ASN A 196 24.40 17.58 -62.74
CA ASN A 196 23.52 18.16 -63.75
C ASN A 196 24.23 19.14 -64.69
N SER A 197 25.30 19.79 -64.24
CA SER A 197 26.03 20.78 -65.01
C SER A 197 27.18 20.18 -65.85
N THR A 198 27.44 18.87 -65.73
CA THR A 198 28.47 18.19 -66.50
C THR A 198 27.86 17.78 -67.87
N PRO A 199 28.25 18.39 -69.00
CA PRO A 199 27.73 17.97 -70.31
C PRO A 199 28.27 16.57 -70.60
N VAL A 200 27.35 15.62 -70.88
CA VAL A 200 27.72 14.30 -71.40
C VAL A 200 28.33 14.55 -72.76
N SER A 201 29.66 14.56 -72.82
CA SER A 201 30.40 14.48 -74.06
C SER A 201 30.30 13.09 -74.64
N TYR A 202 29.50 12.91 -75.64
CA TYR A 202 29.50 11.72 -76.46
C TYR A 202 30.70 11.70 -77.36
#